data_22379bd62d56817809c03ecf2d6d5350
#
_entry.id   22379bd62d56817809c03ecf2d6d5350
#
_cell.length_a   1.000
_cell.length_b   1.000
_cell.length_c   1.000
_cell.angle_alpha   90.00
_cell.angle_beta   90.00
_cell.angle_gamma   90.00
#
_symmetry.space_group_name_H-M   'P 1'
#
loop_
_entity.id
_entity.type
_entity.pdbx_description
1 polymer ?
#
loop_
_entity_poly.entity_id
_entity_poly.type
_entity_poly.pdbx_seq_one_letter_code
_entity_poly.pdbx_strand_id
1 'polypeptide(L)'
;MNNVIIVNSEVFHMRIITKIARQKNNPERYNIYLNEEYAFPIDEAILIQFGLTKGKVLEEFDIQEIAYEDEIRKAFNKALNFLSYQMRSEHEVKKKLLTLEFGEAVILEAIQKLKSYGFLNDETYSKALLDTKKATMKKGPKAIRQDLIKKGIDKDLQDEVLATFSHEEQVKLATQLAEKVVRSEKKKTPTQIKAKIQDFLMRKGYSFTVVDEVLSQIVIEQEEDEWQQLLDVQGEKIWKKYASKYTGYERKMKIKQALYQKGFPIEVIDRFIEEKENEE
;
A
#
# COMPACT_ATOMS: atom_id res chain seq x y z
N MET A 1 53.51 26.85 14.77
CA MET A 1 54.40 26.80 13.59
C MET A 1 53.67 25.98 12.51
N ASN A 2 53.23 26.64 11.48
CA ASN A 2 52.53 25.95 10.38
C ASN A 2 53.59 25.21 9.55
N ASN A 3 53.62 23.90 9.62
CA ASN A 3 54.47 23.09 8.74
C ASN A 3 53.90 23.15 7.32
N VAL A 4 54.44 24.02 6.48
CA VAL A 4 54.17 24.11 5.06
C VAL A 4 55.28 23.39 4.32
N ILE A 5 54.95 22.29 3.64
CA ILE A 5 55.89 21.63 2.71
C ILE A 5 55.48 22.08 1.31
N ILE A 6 56.36 22.80 0.63
CA ILE A 6 56.14 23.22 -0.75
C ILE A 6 56.79 22.21 -1.68
N VAL A 7 55.99 21.43 -2.40
CA VAL A 7 56.46 20.59 -3.52
C VAL A 7 55.64 21.02 -4.75
N ASN A 8 56.31 21.53 -5.77
CA ASN A 8 55.73 21.94 -7.07
C ASN A 8 54.54 22.93 -6.99
N SER A 9 54.70 24.08 -6.31
CA SER A 9 53.77 25.20 -6.23
C SER A 9 52.34 24.90 -5.68
N GLU A 10 52.11 23.72 -5.15
CA GLU A 10 50.86 23.43 -4.39
C GLU A 10 51.16 23.46 -2.87
N VAL A 11 50.40 24.29 -2.16
CA VAL A 11 50.49 24.42 -0.69
C VAL A 11 49.60 23.36 -0.06
N PHE A 12 50.16 22.21 0.28
CA PHE A 12 49.47 21.16 1.04
C PHE A 12 49.37 21.57 2.51
N HIS A 13 48.19 21.94 2.96
CA HIS A 13 47.91 22.16 4.37
C HIS A 13 47.71 20.81 5.11
N MET A 14 48.78 20.24 5.62
CA MET A 14 48.71 19.07 6.49
C MET A 14 48.01 19.44 7.81
N ARG A 15 46.99 18.70 8.16
CA ARG A 15 46.21 18.90 9.42
C ARG A 15 46.44 17.69 10.33
N ILE A 16 46.92 17.95 11.55
CA ILE A 16 47.22 16.91 12.53
C ILE A 16 46.06 16.79 13.54
N ILE A 17 45.61 15.55 13.83
CA ILE A 17 44.67 15.28 14.88
C ILE A 17 45.31 15.54 16.22
N THR A 18 44.91 16.62 16.90
CA THR A 18 45.51 17.01 18.17
C THR A 18 44.70 16.48 19.38
N LYS A 19 43.36 16.30 19.19
CA LYS A 19 42.45 15.80 20.24
C LYS A 19 41.27 15.06 19.63
N ILE A 20 40.87 13.97 20.29
CA ILE A 20 39.58 13.23 20.03
C ILE A 20 38.83 13.23 21.36
N ALA A 21 37.60 13.74 21.35
CA ALA A 21 36.80 13.85 22.56
C ALA A 21 35.39 13.28 22.33
N ARG A 22 34.96 12.37 23.22
CA ARG A 22 33.60 11.80 23.17
C ARG A 22 32.56 12.88 23.46
N GLN A 23 31.44 12.88 22.72
CA GLN A 23 30.36 13.84 22.94
C GLN A 23 29.59 13.50 24.25
N LYS A 24 29.19 14.53 25.00
CA LYS A 24 28.43 14.33 26.24
C LYS A 24 27.03 13.79 26.00
N ASN A 25 26.34 14.25 24.92
CA ASN A 25 24.95 13.94 24.65
C ASN A 25 24.75 12.73 23.69
N ASN A 26 25.84 12.27 23.05
CA ASN A 26 25.81 11.10 22.18
C ASN A 26 27.13 10.32 22.35
N PRO A 27 27.12 9.22 23.11
CA PRO A 27 28.33 8.44 23.41
C PRO A 27 28.91 7.69 22.20
N GLU A 28 28.17 7.56 21.12
CA GLU A 28 28.63 6.93 19.86
C GLU A 28 29.30 7.95 18.92
N ARG A 29 29.41 9.22 19.32
CA ARG A 29 30.02 10.26 18.51
C ARG A 29 31.20 10.93 19.20
N TYR A 30 32.19 11.32 18.41
CA TYR A 30 33.43 11.97 18.86
C TYR A 30 33.62 13.29 18.12
N ASN A 31 34.21 14.25 18.80
CA ASN A 31 34.65 15.53 18.23
C ASN A 31 36.13 15.42 17.87
N ILE A 32 36.46 15.70 16.63
CA ILE A 32 37.85 15.73 16.13
C ILE A 32 38.35 17.17 16.17
N TYR A 33 39.55 17.32 16.67
CA TYR A 33 40.28 18.60 16.68
C TYR A 33 41.54 18.45 15.82
N LEU A 34 41.68 19.36 14.85
CA LEU A 34 42.81 19.45 13.95
C LEU A 34 43.59 20.71 14.30
N ASN A 35 44.91 20.59 14.51
CA ASN A 35 45.79 21.72 14.85
C ASN A 35 45.25 22.55 16.06
N GLU A 36 44.69 21.84 17.07
CA GLU A 36 44.10 22.39 18.31
C GLU A 36 42.72 23.06 18.12
N GLU A 37 42.20 23.21 16.93
CA GLU A 37 40.90 23.78 16.63
C GLU A 37 39.85 22.66 16.40
N TYR A 38 38.60 22.92 16.84
CA TYR A 38 37.49 22.01 16.52
C TYR A 38 37.29 21.92 15.00
N ALA A 39 37.24 20.69 14.46
CA ALA A 39 37.06 20.47 13.04
C ALA A 39 35.66 19.91 12.71
N PHE A 40 35.36 18.71 13.18
CA PHE A 40 34.08 18.05 12.85
C PHE A 40 33.73 16.95 13.88
N PRO A 41 32.44 16.61 13.99
CA PRO A 41 32.00 15.44 14.74
C PRO A 41 31.99 14.20 13.86
N ILE A 42 32.24 13.01 14.44
CA ILE A 42 32.31 11.74 13.72
C ILE A 42 31.68 10.61 14.53
N ASP A 43 31.07 9.63 13.84
CA ASP A 43 30.59 8.38 14.45
C ASP A 43 31.77 7.48 14.84
N GLU A 44 31.64 6.73 15.95
CA GLU A 44 32.68 5.82 16.43
C GLU A 44 33.08 4.77 15.39
N ALA A 45 32.13 4.26 14.61
CA ALA A 45 32.39 3.29 13.56
C ALA A 45 33.33 3.87 12.47
N ILE A 46 33.13 5.13 12.09
CA ILE A 46 33.96 5.83 11.11
C ILE A 46 35.33 6.15 11.68
N LEU A 47 35.40 6.53 12.97
CA LEU A 47 36.65 6.73 13.67
C LEU A 47 37.50 5.46 13.64
N ILE A 48 36.92 4.30 13.88
CA ILE A 48 37.59 3.00 13.82
C ILE A 48 37.95 2.63 12.37
N GLN A 49 37.03 2.78 11.42
CA GLN A 49 37.21 2.44 10.00
C GLN A 49 38.40 3.16 9.41
N PHE A 50 38.58 4.44 9.66
CA PHE A 50 39.66 5.26 9.16
C PHE A 50 40.90 5.24 10.08
N GLY A 51 40.89 4.50 11.19
CA GLY A 51 41.97 4.42 12.14
C GLY A 51 42.44 5.80 12.64
N LEU A 52 41.46 6.66 13.02
CA LEU A 52 41.75 8.01 13.45
C LEU A 52 42.32 8.00 14.89
N THR A 53 43.55 8.45 15.04
CA THR A 53 44.24 8.53 16.33
C THR A 53 44.91 9.89 16.51
N LYS A 54 45.14 10.28 17.76
CA LYS A 54 45.91 11.49 18.03
C LYS A 54 47.29 11.39 17.37
N GLY A 55 47.70 12.45 16.69
CA GLY A 55 48.95 12.51 15.92
C GLY A 55 48.84 12.09 14.46
N LYS A 56 47.72 11.49 14.01
CA LYS A 56 47.52 11.18 12.59
C LYS A 56 47.39 12.48 11.80
N VAL A 57 48.13 12.50 10.68
CA VAL A 57 48.08 13.57 9.69
C VAL A 57 46.98 13.27 8.69
N LEU A 58 46.17 14.26 8.35
CA LEU A 58 45.10 14.17 7.37
C LEU A 58 45.32 15.20 6.27
N GLU A 59 45.15 14.79 5.04
CA GLU A 59 45.07 15.69 3.89
C GLU A 59 43.62 16.19 3.70
N GLU A 60 43.45 17.20 2.86
CA GLU A 60 42.11 17.74 2.58
C GLU A 60 41.19 16.67 1.97
N PHE A 61 41.73 15.80 1.13
CA PHE A 61 40.98 14.69 0.55
C PHE A 61 40.53 13.69 1.61
N ASP A 62 41.39 13.33 2.56
CA ASP A 62 41.03 12.43 3.68
C ASP A 62 39.83 12.99 4.48
N ILE A 63 39.89 14.31 4.76
CA ILE A 63 38.81 14.98 5.51
C ILE A 63 37.49 14.93 4.78
N GLN A 64 37.49 15.13 3.45
CA GLN A 64 36.29 15.06 2.62
C GLN A 64 35.74 13.63 2.58
N GLU A 65 36.59 12.62 2.41
CA GLU A 65 36.19 11.21 2.42
C GLU A 65 35.58 10.80 3.78
N ILE A 66 36.25 11.17 4.87
CA ILE A 66 35.77 10.92 6.23
C ILE A 66 34.39 11.59 6.48
N ALA A 67 34.24 12.84 6.05
CA ALA A 67 32.98 13.58 6.21
C ALA A 67 31.85 12.93 5.39
N TYR A 68 32.14 12.48 4.18
CA TYR A 68 31.18 11.78 3.31
C TYR A 68 30.73 10.45 3.91
N GLU A 69 31.66 9.62 4.39
CA GLU A 69 31.34 8.35 5.07
C GLU A 69 30.57 8.57 6.38
N ASP A 70 30.87 9.62 7.16
CA ASP A 70 30.07 9.97 8.35
C ASP A 70 28.64 10.39 7.97
N GLU A 71 28.47 11.07 6.84
CA GLU A 71 27.13 11.43 6.35
C GLU A 71 26.34 10.19 5.90
N ILE A 72 26.96 9.24 5.22
CA ILE A 72 26.35 7.95 4.90
C ILE A 72 25.96 7.20 6.19
N ARG A 73 26.84 7.20 7.20
CA ARG A 73 26.58 6.56 8.50
C ARG A 73 25.36 7.19 9.21
N LYS A 74 25.25 8.51 9.19
CA LYS A 74 24.08 9.23 9.73
C LYS A 74 22.81 8.84 8.99
N ALA A 75 22.83 8.83 7.65
CA ALA A 75 21.67 8.42 6.85
C ALA A 75 21.27 6.97 7.15
N PHE A 76 22.24 6.05 7.22
CA PHE A 76 22.04 4.66 7.59
C PHE A 76 21.35 4.52 8.96
N ASN A 77 21.87 5.19 10.00
CA ASN A 77 21.30 5.15 11.35
C ASN A 77 19.87 5.75 11.41
N LYS A 78 19.61 6.82 10.66
CA LYS A 78 18.26 7.39 10.52
C LYS A 78 17.29 6.44 9.83
N ALA A 79 17.72 5.78 8.78
CA ALA A 79 16.92 4.78 8.08
C ALA A 79 16.67 3.53 8.94
N LEU A 80 17.70 3.04 9.66
CA LEU A 80 17.56 1.90 10.56
C LEU A 80 16.54 2.18 11.67
N ASN A 81 16.60 3.37 12.27
CA ASN A 81 15.58 3.80 13.23
C ASN A 81 14.17 3.88 12.60
N PHE A 82 14.05 4.32 11.36
CA PHE A 82 12.76 4.35 10.66
C PHE A 82 12.21 2.93 10.36
N LEU A 83 13.09 1.97 10.08
CA LEU A 83 12.77 0.57 9.85
C LEU A 83 12.41 -0.19 11.14
N SER A 84 12.93 0.23 12.31
CA SER A 84 12.67 -0.44 13.60
C SER A 84 11.20 -0.45 14.01
N TYR A 85 10.39 0.49 13.53
CA TYR A 85 8.96 0.58 13.86
C TYR A 85 8.09 -0.36 13.03
N GLN A 86 8.43 -0.56 11.75
CA GLN A 86 7.74 -1.46 10.83
C GLN A 86 8.53 -1.65 9.53
N MET A 87 8.23 -2.73 8.81
CA MET A 87 8.78 -2.94 7.46
C MET A 87 8.42 -1.78 6.52
N ARG A 88 9.38 -1.40 5.69
CA ARG A 88 9.24 -0.32 4.69
C ARG A 88 9.83 -0.76 3.37
N SER A 89 9.31 -0.21 2.27
CA SER A 89 9.94 -0.36 0.96
C SER A 89 11.17 0.55 0.82
N GLU A 90 12.05 0.23 -0.12
CA GLU A 90 13.19 1.07 -0.49
C GLU A 90 12.75 2.49 -0.83
N HIS A 91 11.67 2.62 -1.60
CA HIS A 91 11.06 3.91 -1.93
C HIS A 91 10.67 4.73 -0.70
N GLU A 92 10.06 4.11 0.31
CA GLU A 92 9.68 4.79 1.56
C GLU A 92 10.90 5.26 2.35
N VAL A 93 11.95 4.44 2.39
CA VAL A 93 13.22 4.80 3.05
C VAL A 93 13.90 5.94 2.30
N LYS A 94 14.02 5.86 0.96
CA LYS A 94 14.56 6.93 0.12
C LYS A 94 13.82 8.25 0.34
N LYS A 95 12.49 8.20 0.30
CA LYS A 95 11.64 9.37 0.54
C LYS A 95 11.86 9.95 1.94
N LYS A 96 11.99 9.11 2.96
CA LYS A 96 12.26 9.55 4.33
C LYS A 96 13.61 10.26 4.43
N LEU A 97 14.67 9.72 3.85
CA LEU A 97 16.00 10.32 3.87
C LEU A 97 16.06 11.63 3.09
N LEU A 98 15.35 11.74 1.96
CA LEU A 98 15.19 13.00 1.24
C LEU A 98 14.52 14.09 2.11
N THR A 99 13.52 13.74 2.92
CA THR A 99 12.90 14.71 3.86
C THR A 99 13.80 15.13 5.00
N LEU A 100 14.92 14.44 5.21
CA LEU A 100 15.96 14.78 6.17
C LEU A 100 17.15 15.48 5.49
N GLU A 101 16.98 15.91 4.23
CA GLU A 101 17.92 16.71 3.43
C GLU A 101 19.26 16.01 3.15
N PHE A 102 19.33 14.67 3.19
CA PHE A 102 20.49 13.94 2.74
C PHE A 102 20.64 14.03 1.21
N GLY A 103 21.88 14.12 0.73
CA GLY A 103 22.20 14.11 -0.69
C GLY A 103 21.91 12.75 -1.35
N GLU A 104 21.55 12.77 -2.65
CA GLU A 104 21.16 11.53 -3.37
C GLU A 104 22.22 10.44 -3.35
N ALA A 105 23.52 10.79 -3.52
CA ALA A 105 24.61 9.84 -3.46
C ALA A 105 24.72 9.17 -2.07
N VAL A 106 24.61 9.96 -1.00
CA VAL A 106 24.62 9.48 0.39
C VAL A 106 23.43 8.54 0.64
N ILE A 107 22.24 8.87 0.13
CA ILE A 107 21.05 8.03 0.26
C ILE A 107 21.25 6.69 -0.45
N LEU A 108 21.80 6.70 -1.66
CA LEU A 108 22.06 5.49 -2.44
C LEU A 108 22.99 4.53 -1.69
N GLU A 109 24.10 5.04 -1.17
CA GLU A 109 25.06 4.26 -0.40
C GLU A 109 24.46 3.72 0.90
N ALA A 110 23.70 4.54 1.63
CA ALA A 110 23.01 4.11 2.85
C ALA A 110 22.00 2.99 2.55
N ILE A 111 21.23 3.09 1.46
CA ILE A 111 20.28 2.07 1.02
C ILE A 111 21.02 0.78 0.65
N GLN A 112 22.12 0.85 -0.08
CA GLN A 112 22.91 -0.32 -0.43
C GLN A 112 23.46 -1.03 0.82
N LYS A 113 23.98 -0.28 1.79
CA LYS A 113 24.41 -0.83 3.08
C LYS A 113 23.24 -1.50 3.83
N LEU A 114 22.04 -0.90 3.85
CA LEU A 114 20.86 -1.51 4.47
C LEU A 114 20.46 -2.83 3.78
N LYS A 115 20.53 -2.88 2.46
CA LYS A 115 20.24 -4.09 1.68
C LYS A 115 21.28 -5.19 1.95
N SER A 116 22.56 -4.87 1.97
CA SER A 116 23.64 -5.82 2.23
C SER A 116 23.57 -6.45 3.63
N TYR A 117 23.09 -5.70 4.62
CA TYR A 117 22.84 -6.20 5.97
C TYR A 117 21.47 -6.89 6.14
N GLY A 118 20.64 -6.95 5.09
CA GLY A 118 19.33 -7.58 5.13
C GLY A 118 18.24 -6.77 5.86
N PHE A 119 18.49 -5.50 6.21
CA PHE A 119 17.49 -4.63 6.85
C PHE A 119 16.45 -4.09 5.88
N LEU A 120 16.73 -4.12 4.57
CA LEU A 120 15.87 -3.61 3.52
C LEU A 120 15.79 -4.63 2.38
N ASN A 121 14.57 -5.09 2.10
CA ASN A 121 14.32 -6.08 1.05
C ASN A 121 12.89 -5.91 0.52
N ASP A 122 12.74 -5.40 -0.69
CA ASP A 122 11.43 -5.14 -1.30
C ASP A 122 10.67 -6.42 -1.67
N GLU A 123 11.35 -7.54 -1.90
CA GLU A 123 10.71 -8.83 -2.12
C GLU A 123 9.99 -9.31 -0.85
N THR A 124 10.70 -9.35 0.27
CA THR A 124 10.13 -9.73 1.58
C THR A 124 9.00 -8.78 1.99
N TYR A 125 9.20 -7.46 1.78
CA TYR A 125 8.19 -6.45 2.01
C TYR A 125 6.93 -6.68 1.18
N SER A 126 7.08 -6.96 -0.11
CA SER A 126 5.96 -7.13 -1.04
C SER A 126 5.14 -8.38 -0.74
N LYS A 127 5.79 -9.49 -0.38
CA LYS A 127 5.13 -10.72 0.08
C LYS A 127 4.32 -10.48 1.36
N ALA A 128 4.91 -9.81 2.35
CA ALA A 128 4.23 -9.46 3.59
C ALA A 128 3.04 -8.50 3.37
N LEU A 129 3.18 -7.55 2.44
CA LEU A 129 2.09 -6.65 2.04
C LEU A 129 0.94 -7.43 1.39
N LEU A 130 1.23 -8.34 0.43
CA LEU A 130 0.25 -9.22 -0.21
C LEU A 130 -0.53 -10.00 0.85
N ASP A 131 0.15 -10.70 1.74
CA ASP A 131 -0.49 -11.53 2.77
C ASP A 131 -1.35 -10.71 3.73
N THR A 132 -0.85 -9.56 4.16
CA THR A 132 -1.62 -8.63 5.00
C THR A 132 -2.89 -8.15 4.30
N LYS A 133 -2.81 -7.77 3.01
CA LYS A 133 -3.98 -7.26 2.26
C LYS A 133 -4.99 -8.36 1.94
N LYS A 134 -4.54 -9.59 1.70
CA LYS A 134 -5.41 -10.77 1.58
C LYS A 134 -6.13 -11.05 2.90
N ALA A 135 -5.39 -11.17 3.99
CA ALA A 135 -5.92 -11.58 5.28
C ALA A 135 -6.89 -10.54 5.89
N THR A 136 -6.47 -9.27 5.94
CA THR A 136 -7.23 -8.21 6.65
C THR A 136 -8.33 -7.57 5.82
N MET A 137 -8.05 -7.28 4.55
CA MET A 137 -8.95 -6.50 3.68
C MET A 137 -9.59 -7.32 2.57
N LYS A 138 -9.17 -8.56 2.38
CA LYS A 138 -9.59 -9.45 1.28
C LYS A 138 -9.55 -8.73 -0.08
N LYS A 139 -8.45 -8.00 -0.35
CA LYS A 139 -8.24 -7.33 -1.62
C LYS A 139 -7.87 -8.31 -2.71
N GLY A 140 -8.39 -8.08 -3.91
CA GLY A 140 -7.97 -8.78 -5.13
C GLY A 140 -6.67 -8.25 -5.71
N PRO A 141 -6.06 -8.98 -6.67
CA PRO A 141 -4.74 -8.68 -7.23
C PRO A 141 -4.60 -7.27 -7.79
N LYS A 142 -5.62 -6.75 -8.49
CA LYS A 142 -5.59 -5.40 -9.07
C LYS A 142 -5.45 -4.31 -8.00
N ALA A 143 -6.16 -4.44 -6.87
CA ALA A 143 -6.07 -3.47 -5.78
C ALA A 143 -4.75 -3.58 -5.01
N ILE A 144 -4.22 -4.80 -4.86
CA ILE A 144 -2.91 -5.02 -4.22
C ILE A 144 -1.80 -4.46 -5.11
N ARG A 145 -1.89 -4.63 -6.44
CA ARG A 145 -0.96 -4.01 -7.39
C ARG A 145 -0.89 -2.49 -7.22
N GLN A 146 -2.03 -1.83 -7.06
CA GLN A 146 -2.06 -0.39 -6.79
C GLN A 146 -1.38 -0.02 -5.47
N ASP A 147 -1.51 -0.86 -4.44
CA ASP A 147 -0.80 -0.65 -3.18
C ASP A 147 0.72 -0.81 -3.37
N LEU A 148 1.18 -1.83 -4.12
CA LEU A 148 2.60 -2.05 -4.44
C LEU A 148 3.20 -0.89 -5.26
N ILE A 149 2.47 -0.40 -6.27
CA ILE A 149 2.87 0.79 -7.07
C ILE A 149 3.08 2.00 -6.16
N LYS A 150 2.15 2.28 -5.24
CA LYS A 150 2.26 3.38 -4.27
C LYS A 150 3.45 3.25 -3.33
N LYS A 151 3.96 2.04 -3.16
CA LYS A 151 5.15 1.72 -2.36
C LYS A 151 6.43 1.73 -3.18
N GLY A 152 6.35 2.05 -4.47
CA GLY A 152 7.48 2.14 -5.38
C GLY A 152 8.11 0.80 -5.73
N ILE A 153 7.35 -0.29 -5.59
CA ILE A 153 7.82 -1.63 -5.93
C ILE A 153 7.96 -1.74 -7.45
N ASP A 154 9.04 -2.35 -7.90
CA ASP A 154 9.30 -2.58 -9.32
C ASP A 154 8.24 -3.48 -9.96
N LYS A 155 7.98 -3.28 -11.27
CA LYS A 155 6.91 -3.98 -11.99
C LYS A 155 7.14 -5.50 -12.04
N ASP A 156 8.38 -5.94 -12.28
CA ASP A 156 8.67 -7.37 -12.41
C ASP A 156 8.45 -8.07 -11.06
N LEU A 157 8.86 -7.44 -9.97
CA LEU A 157 8.60 -7.92 -8.62
C LEU A 157 7.10 -7.90 -8.27
N GLN A 158 6.34 -6.89 -8.72
CA GLN A 158 4.88 -6.91 -8.57
C GLN A 158 4.26 -8.13 -9.26
N ASP A 159 4.70 -8.43 -10.49
CA ASP A 159 4.17 -9.55 -11.28
C ASP A 159 4.53 -10.89 -10.62
N GLU A 160 5.77 -11.06 -10.15
CA GLU A 160 6.21 -12.24 -9.42
C GLU A 160 5.41 -12.47 -8.13
N VAL A 161 5.29 -11.47 -7.29
CA VAL A 161 4.58 -11.58 -6.01
C VAL A 161 3.09 -11.82 -6.22
N LEU A 162 2.45 -11.14 -7.18
CA LEU A 162 1.03 -11.34 -7.45
C LEU A 162 0.73 -12.71 -8.11
N ALA A 163 1.67 -13.30 -8.83
CA ALA A 163 1.52 -14.65 -9.37
C ALA A 163 1.40 -15.73 -8.27
N THR A 164 1.89 -15.45 -7.07
CA THR A 164 1.74 -16.37 -5.91
C THR A 164 0.31 -16.40 -5.36
N PHE A 165 -0.54 -15.42 -5.70
CA PHE A 165 -1.95 -15.37 -5.32
C PHE A 165 -2.79 -16.19 -6.31
N SER A 166 -2.92 -17.49 -6.05
CA SER A 166 -3.56 -18.44 -6.95
C SER A 166 -5.02 -18.07 -7.27
N HIS A 167 -5.50 -18.53 -8.43
CA HIS A 167 -6.90 -18.33 -8.83
C HIS A 167 -7.88 -18.93 -7.81
N GLU A 168 -7.61 -20.13 -7.34
CA GLU A 168 -8.43 -20.81 -6.33
C GLU A 168 -8.55 -20.01 -5.03
N GLU A 169 -7.42 -19.47 -4.53
CA GLU A 169 -7.42 -18.61 -3.34
C GLU A 169 -8.20 -17.31 -3.57
N GLN A 170 -8.09 -16.72 -4.78
CA GLN A 170 -8.87 -15.54 -5.15
C GLN A 170 -10.38 -15.82 -5.12
N VAL A 171 -10.83 -16.91 -5.74
CA VAL A 171 -12.23 -17.34 -5.74
C VAL A 171 -12.72 -17.56 -4.32
N LYS A 172 -11.96 -18.30 -3.50
CA LYS A 172 -12.30 -18.56 -2.09
C LYS A 172 -12.53 -17.26 -1.29
N LEU A 173 -11.62 -16.31 -1.39
CA LEU A 173 -11.73 -15.04 -0.67
C LEU A 173 -12.87 -14.16 -1.21
N ALA A 174 -13.08 -14.16 -2.53
CA ALA A 174 -14.16 -13.44 -3.17
C ALA A 174 -15.53 -14.01 -2.79
N THR A 175 -15.67 -15.36 -2.73
CA THR A 175 -16.91 -16.02 -2.28
C THR A 175 -17.26 -15.64 -0.84
N GLN A 176 -16.30 -15.63 0.08
CA GLN A 176 -16.53 -15.16 1.45
C GLN A 176 -17.04 -13.71 1.53
N LEU A 177 -16.58 -12.86 0.61
CA LEU A 177 -17.08 -11.49 0.51
C LEU A 177 -18.50 -11.42 -0.08
N ALA A 178 -18.76 -12.22 -1.11
CA ALA A 178 -20.07 -12.32 -1.74
C ALA A 178 -21.14 -12.82 -0.77
N GLU A 179 -20.86 -13.87 0.01
CA GLU A 179 -21.75 -14.37 1.05
C GLU A 179 -22.09 -13.32 2.11
N LYS A 180 -21.14 -12.44 2.48
CA LYS A 180 -21.44 -11.31 3.39
C LYS A 180 -22.40 -10.33 2.76
N VAL A 181 -22.28 -10.07 1.47
CA VAL A 181 -23.23 -9.20 0.75
C VAL A 181 -24.61 -9.84 0.72
N VAL A 182 -24.73 -11.14 0.39
CA VAL A 182 -26.01 -11.86 0.41
C VAL A 182 -26.69 -11.71 1.77
N ARG A 183 -25.97 -12.02 2.86
CA ARG A 183 -26.52 -11.93 4.23
C ARG A 183 -26.97 -10.52 4.63
N SER A 184 -26.34 -9.49 4.09
CA SER A 184 -26.65 -8.09 4.42
C SER A 184 -27.80 -7.49 3.60
N GLU A 185 -28.13 -8.07 2.44
CA GLU A 185 -29.02 -7.45 1.45
C GLU A 185 -30.39 -8.10 1.36
N LYS A 186 -31.03 -8.30 2.51
CA LYS A 186 -32.34 -8.98 2.63
C LYS A 186 -33.54 -8.28 1.92
N LYS A 187 -33.35 -7.02 1.49
CA LYS A 187 -34.41 -6.21 0.84
C LYS A 187 -34.17 -6.03 -0.68
N LYS A 188 -33.51 -6.99 -1.29
CA LYS A 188 -33.17 -6.96 -2.72
C LYS A 188 -33.46 -8.31 -3.38
N THR A 189 -33.81 -8.25 -4.67
CA THR A 189 -33.97 -9.46 -5.47
C THR A 189 -32.59 -10.13 -5.71
N PRO A 190 -32.55 -11.45 -6.03
CA PRO A 190 -31.32 -12.15 -6.37
C PRO A 190 -30.52 -11.44 -7.45
N THR A 191 -31.18 -10.92 -8.50
CA THR A 191 -30.55 -10.15 -9.57
C THR A 191 -29.86 -8.89 -9.06
N GLN A 192 -30.53 -8.14 -8.18
CA GLN A 192 -29.95 -6.94 -7.56
C GLN A 192 -28.79 -7.26 -6.61
N ILE A 193 -28.87 -8.39 -5.90
CA ILE A 193 -27.80 -8.86 -5.02
C ILE A 193 -26.58 -9.26 -5.86
N LYS A 194 -26.77 -10.02 -6.95
CA LYS A 194 -25.70 -10.41 -7.87
C LYS A 194 -25.00 -9.19 -8.49
N ALA A 195 -25.76 -8.21 -8.96
CA ALA A 195 -25.20 -6.95 -9.47
C ALA A 195 -24.36 -6.23 -8.41
N LYS A 196 -24.84 -6.17 -7.16
CA LYS A 196 -24.11 -5.57 -6.05
C LYS A 196 -22.82 -6.32 -5.70
N ILE A 197 -22.86 -7.67 -5.73
CA ILE A 197 -21.67 -8.51 -5.53
C ILE A 197 -20.63 -8.21 -6.61
N GLN A 198 -21.06 -8.16 -7.87
CA GLN A 198 -20.19 -7.85 -9.01
C GLN A 198 -19.47 -6.51 -8.80
N ASP A 199 -20.21 -5.44 -8.54
CA ASP A 199 -19.66 -4.11 -8.32
C ASP A 199 -18.71 -4.08 -7.11
N PHE A 200 -19.06 -4.77 -6.04
CA PHE A 200 -18.27 -4.82 -4.82
C PHE A 200 -16.94 -5.55 -5.02
N LEU A 201 -16.95 -6.72 -5.65
CA LEU A 201 -15.75 -7.52 -5.92
C LEU A 201 -14.84 -6.83 -6.93
N MET A 202 -15.40 -6.19 -7.97
CA MET A 202 -14.61 -5.39 -8.92
C MET A 202 -13.90 -4.23 -8.22
N ARG A 203 -14.57 -3.50 -7.32
CA ARG A 203 -13.95 -2.46 -6.49
C ARG A 203 -12.90 -2.99 -5.53
N LYS A 204 -13.05 -4.23 -5.06
CA LYS A 204 -12.05 -4.92 -4.25
C LYS A 204 -10.82 -5.34 -5.06
N GLY A 205 -10.88 -5.25 -6.41
CA GLY A 205 -9.77 -5.50 -7.32
C GLY A 205 -9.67 -6.93 -7.84
N TYR A 206 -10.75 -7.71 -7.77
CA TYR A 206 -10.83 -9.01 -8.42
C TYR A 206 -11.03 -8.87 -9.93
N SER A 207 -10.59 -9.87 -10.71
CA SER A 207 -10.81 -9.90 -12.16
C SER A 207 -12.25 -10.27 -12.47
N PHE A 208 -12.69 -9.93 -13.71
CA PHE A 208 -14.01 -10.34 -14.19
C PHE A 208 -14.19 -11.87 -14.14
N THR A 209 -13.16 -12.62 -14.51
CA THR A 209 -13.19 -14.10 -14.49
C THR A 209 -13.48 -14.66 -13.09
N VAL A 210 -12.81 -14.14 -12.06
CA VAL A 210 -13.04 -14.55 -10.66
C VAL A 210 -14.46 -14.16 -10.23
N VAL A 211 -14.91 -12.97 -10.58
CA VAL A 211 -16.24 -12.48 -10.22
C VAL A 211 -17.34 -13.31 -10.88
N ASP A 212 -17.20 -13.63 -12.15
CA ASP A 212 -18.15 -14.45 -12.91
C ASP A 212 -18.26 -15.87 -12.33
N GLU A 213 -17.13 -16.48 -12.00
CA GLU A 213 -17.10 -17.79 -11.32
C GLU A 213 -17.82 -17.75 -9.98
N VAL A 214 -17.57 -16.75 -9.15
CA VAL A 214 -18.25 -16.57 -7.86
C VAL A 214 -19.76 -16.40 -8.07
N LEU A 215 -20.19 -15.58 -9.05
CA LEU A 215 -21.62 -15.34 -9.34
C LEU A 215 -22.32 -16.59 -9.89
N SER A 216 -21.60 -17.48 -10.56
CA SER A 216 -22.14 -18.75 -11.05
C SER A 216 -22.35 -19.78 -9.93
N GLN A 217 -21.48 -19.74 -8.91
CA GLN A 217 -21.50 -20.67 -7.78
C GLN A 217 -22.45 -20.24 -6.64
N ILE A 218 -22.71 -18.92 -6.53
CA ILE A 218 -23.50 -18.41 -5.41
C ILE A 218 -24.99 -18.64 -5.63
N VAL A 219 -25.59 -19.39 -4.73
CA VAL A 219 -27.03 -19.63 -4.69
C VAL A 219 -27.67 -18.57 -3.81
N ILE A 220 -28.69 -17.89 -4.32
CA ILE A 220 -29.50 -16.91 -3.60
C ILE A 220 -30.95 -17.37 -3.72
N GLU A 221 -31.39 -18.12 -2.73
CA GLU A 221 -32.77 -18.56 -2.62
C GLU A 221 -33.63 -17.46 -1.99
N GLN A 222 -34.87 -17.35 -2.43
CA GLN A 222 -35.86 -16.49 -1.82
C GLN A 222 -37.16 -17.26 -1.65
N GLU A 223 -37.68 -17.25 -0.45
CA GLU A 223 -38.98 -17.83 -0.12
C GLU A 223 -40.13 -16.95 -0.62
N GLU A 224 -41.33 -17.50 -0.69
CA GLU A 224 -42.51 -16.79 -1.21
C GLU A 224 -42.83 -15.55 -0.37
N ASP A 225 -42.70 -15.65 0.95
CA ASP A 225 -42.87 -14.52 1.88
C ASP A 225 -41.91 -13.39 1.66
N GLU A 226 -40.65 -13.70 1.26
CA GLU A 226 -39.64 -12.70 0.95
C GLU A 226 -39.97 -11.95 -0.34
N TRP A 227 -40.51 -12.64 -1.36
CA TRP A 227 -41.01 -11.99 -2.57
C TRP A 227 -42.13 -11.02 -2.28
N GLN A 228 -43.07 -11.38 -1.42
CA GLN A 228 -44.17 -10.49 -1.00
C GLN A 228 -43.61 -9.24 -0.30
N GLN A 229 -42.74 -9.40 0.68
CA GLN A 229 -42.09 -8.26 1.38
C GLN A 229 -41.33 -7.33 0.40
N LEU A 230 -40.71 -7.87 -0.63
CA LEU A 230 -40.03 -7.07 -1.66
C LEU A 230 -41.02 -6.32 -2.53
N LEU A 231 -42.16 -6.91 -2.87
CA LEU A 231 -43.23 -6.23 -3.60
C LEU A 231 -43.87 -5.11 -2.78
N ASP A 232 -44.11 -5.30 -1.49
CA ASP A 232 -44.63 -4.26 -0.59
C ASP A 232 -43.72 -3.01 -0.58
N VAL A 233 -42.42 -3.21 -0.69
CA VAL A 233 -41.45 -2.10 -0.65
C VAL A 233 -41.14 -1.55 -2.03
N GLN A 234 -40.84 -2.43 -3.00
CA GLN A 234 -40.35 -2.03 -4.33
C GLN A 234 -41.46 -1.96 -5.36
N GLY A 235 -42.43 -2.89 -5.28
CA GLY A 235 -43.60 -2.95 -6.16
C GLY A 235 -44.50 -1.75 -5.97
N GLU A 236 -44.83 -1.43 -4.71
CA GLU A 236 -45.63 -0.24 -4.37
C GLU A 236 -45.05 1.07 -4.94
N LYS A 237 -43.71 1.24 -4.86
CA LYS A 237 -43.07 2.42 -5.43
C LYS A 237 -43.21 2.47 -6.94
N ILE A 238 -43.11 1.33 -7.61
CA ILE A 238 -43.26 1.22 -9.07
C ILE A 238 -44.72 1.46 -9.45
N TRP A 239 -45.66 0.86 -8.74
CA TRP A 239 -47.07 1.06 -8.95
C TRP A 239 -47.43 2.54 -8.89
N LYS A 240 -47.15 3.22 -7.78
CA LYS A 240 -47.39 4.67 -7.61
C LYS A 240 -46.75 5.53 -8.68
N LYS A 241 -45.56 5.19 -9.11
CA LYS A 241 -44.85 5.93 -10.17
C LYS A 241 -45.56 5.84 -11.52
N TYR A 242 -46.09 4.69 -11.88
CA TYR A 242 -46.72 4.47 -13.18
C TYR A 242 -48.21 4.67 -13.19
N ALA A 243 -48.91 4.44 -12.06
CA ALA A 243 -50.33 4.72 -11.92
C ALA A 243 -50.70 6.19 -12.15
N SER A 244 -49.78 7.12 -11.78
CA SER A 244 -49.97 8.56 -12.02
C SER A 244 -49.74 9.01 -13.48
N LYS A 245 -49.17 8.14 -14.34
CA LYS A 245 -48.76 8.53 -15.70
C LYS A 245 -49.44 7.75 -16.82
N TYR A 246 -49.92 6.55 -16.53
CA TYR A 246 -50.46 5.61 -17.52
C TYR A 246 -51.71 4.95 -16.99
N THR A 247 -52.55 4.47 -17.90
CA THR A 247 -53.81 3.77 -17.58
C THR A 247 -53.90 2.46 -18.38
N GLY A 248 -54.76 1.54 -17.86
CA GLY A 248 -55.07 0.29 -18.54
C GLY A 248 -53.85 -0.55 -18.97
N TYR A 249 -53.86 -1.09 -20.16
CA TYR A 249 -52.88 -2.01 -20.66
C TYR A 249 -51.44 -1.42 -20.66
N GLU A 250 -51.29 -0.15 -21.01
CA GLU A 250 -49.98 0.51 -21.04
C GLU A 250 -49.36 0.57 -19.64
N ARG A 251 -50.16 0.92 -18.61
CA ARG A 251 -49.73 0.92 -17.21
C ARG A 251 -49.21 -0.48 -16.81
N LYS A 252 -50.01 -1.53 -17.09
CA LYS A 252 -49.66 -2.91 -16.80
C LYS A 252 -48.29 -3.30 -17.42
N MET A 253 -48.11 -3.00 -18.69
CA MET A 253 -46.85 -3.33 -19.40
C MET A 253 -45.65 -2.58 -18.84
N LYS A 254 -45.80 -1.31 -18.47
CA LYS A 254 -44.71 -0.51 -17.86
C LYS A 254 -44.30 -1.03 -16.48
N ILE A 255 -45.25 -1.40 -15.67
CA ILE A 255 -45.05 -1.98 -14.34
C ILE A 255 -44.36 -3.35 -14.48
N LYS A 256 -44.89 -4.23 -15.35
CA LYS A 256 -44.33 -5.55 -15.63
C LYS A 256 -42.87 -5.46 -16.08
N GLN A 257 -42.58 -4.60 -17.01
CA GLN A 257 -41.19 -4.36 -17.50
C GLN A 257 -40.29 -3.87 -16.38
N ALA A 258 -40.74 -2.91 -15.56
CA ALA A 258 -39.92 -2.34 -14.49
C ALA A 258 -39.61 -3.34 -13.37
N LEU A 259 -40.56 -4.18 -13.01
CA LEU A 259 -40.38 -5.23 -11.99
C LEU A 259 -39.51 -6.37 -12.54
N TYR A 260 -39.73 -6.77 -13.80
CA TYR A 260 -38.89 -7.78 -14.48
C TYR A 260 -37.44 -7.35 -14.56
N GLN A 261 -37.16 -6.11 -14.91
CA GLN A 261 -35.79 -5.55 -14.93
C GLN A 261 -35.13 -5.55 -13.54
N LYS A 262 -35.92 -5.51 -12.47
CA LYS A 262 -35.42 -5.65 -11.09
C LYS A 262 -35.22 -7.11 -10.66
N GLY A 263 -35.59 -8.07 -11.51
CA GLY A 263 -35.40 -9.50 -11.28
C GLY A 263 -36.51 -10.17 -10.49
N PHE A 264 -37.73 -9.62 -10.51
CA PHE A 264 -38.91 -10.32 -10.00
C PHE A 264 -39.38 -11.41 -10.99
N PRO A 265 -39.75 -12.62 -10.52
CA PRO A 265 -40.38 -13.65 -11.37
C PRO A 265 -41.69 -13.16 -12.01
N ILE A 266 -41.96 -13.64 -13.21
CA ILE A 266 -43.17 -13.20 -13.96
C ILE A 266 -44.45 -13.53 -13.21
N GLU A 267 -44.50 -14.72 -12.60
CA GLU A 267 -45.64 -15.18 -11.82
C GLU A 267 -45.96 -14.29 -10.61
N VAL A 268 -44.88 -13.83 -9.94
CA VAL A 268 -44.95 -12.92 -8.80
C VAL A 268 -45.41 -11.53 -9.24
N ILE A 269 -44.94 -11.06 -10.39
CA ILE A 269 -45.34 -9.77 -10.97
C ILE A 269 -46.81 -9.78 -11.38
N ASP A 270 -47.26 -10.83 -12.07
CA ASP A 270 -48.62 -10.91 -12.56
C ASP A 270 -49.63 -10.96 -11.39
N ARG A 271 -49.35 -11.74 -10.35
CA ARG A 271 -50.16 -11.77 -9.13
C ARG A 271 -50.27 -10.38 -8.48
N PHE A 272 -49.13 -9.69 -8.30
CA PHE A 272 -49.11 -8.35 -7.73
C PHE A 272 -49.94 -7.33 -8.53
N ILE A 273 -49.86 -7.38 -9.85
CA ILE A 273 -50.62 -6.48 -10.72
C ILE A 273 -52.13 -6.76 -10.59
N GLU A 274 -52.54 -8.05 -10.59
CA GLU A 274 -53.95 -8.46 -10.42
C GLU A 274 -54.52 -8.03 -9.05
N GLU A 275 -53.75 -8.20 -7.98
CA GLU A 275 -54.12 -7.74 -6.64
C GLU A 275 -54.37 -6.22 -6.63
N LYS A 276 -53.44 -5.44 -7.24
CA LYS A 276 -53.57 -3.99 -7.28
C LYS A 276 -54.69 -3.46 -8.19
N GLU A 277 -55.00 -4.16 -9.25
CA GLU A 277 -56.16 -3.83 -10.12
C GLU A 277 -57.49 -4.13 -9.43
N ASN A 278 -57.53 -5.11 -8.51
CA ASN A 278 -58.75 -5.43 -7.74
C ASN A 278 -58.96 -4.50 -6.52
N GLU A 279 -57.91 -3.78 -6.08
CA GLU A 279 -57.96 -2.79 -5.00
C GLU A 279 -58.47 -1.40 -5.47
N GLU A 280 -58.40 -1.08 -6.79
CA GLU A 280 -58.87 0.16 -7.42
C GLU A 280 -60.36 0.13 -7.77
#